data_ce74f00188ce3cc2aee1fe7c0837dab9
#
_entry.id   ce74f00188ce3cc2aee1fe7c0837dab9
#
_cell.length_a   1.000
_cell.length_b   1.000
_cell.length_c   1.000
_cell.angle_alpha   90.00
_cell.angle_beta   90.00
_cell.angle_gamma   90.00
#
_symmetry.space_group_name_H-M   'P 1'
#
loop_
_entity.id
_entity.type
_entity.pdbx_description
1 polymer ?
#
loop_
_entity_poly.entity_id
_entity_poly.type
_entity_poly.pdbx_seq_one_letter_code
_entity_poly.pdbx_strand_id
1 'polypeptide(L)'
;MRYKFTLLVVLVCICSVWAEAKVKLPSVLSDGMVLQRERPIKIWGTAEPGEDVVVTFKRKKYTAKTDENGRWVVILPAMKAGGPYEMTVNEVIVKDILVGDVWLCSGQSNMELTVARVADMFGKETVVYENSMIRYVKTPYGNDLQGPKEDISRMNWTSLNPEVAQSYAALPYFFAIEMYNETKVPVGIINSSWGGSSIEAWMSEDALQEFPKNLRERDIYNSCLLYTSPSPRDSTSS
;
A
#
# COMPACT_ATOMS: atom_id res chain seq x y z
N MET A 1 40.39 -3.40 -46.73
CA MET A 1 39.24 -2.56 -46.26
C MET A 1 38.12 -3.37 -45.61
N ARG A 2 38.19 -4.68 -45.41
CA ARG A 2 37.12 -5.55 -44.90
C ARG A 2 37.18 -5.80 -43.38
N TYR A 3 38.31 -5.57 -42.72
CA TYR A 3 38.46 -5.85 -41.25
C TYR A 3 38.04 -4.70 -40.30
N LYS A 4 37.90 -3.49 -40.83
CA LYS A 4 37.47 -2.33 -39.98
C LYS A 4 35.93 -2.31 -39.77
N PHE A 5 35.17 -2.97 -40.61
CA PHE A 5 33.71 -3.03 -40.48
C PHE A 5 33.26 -4.09 -39.47
N THR A 6 33.99 -5.21 -39.39
CA THR A 6 33.69 -6.32 -38.47
C THR A 6 33.99 -5.92 -37.01
N LEU A 7 34.99 -5.08 -36.77
CA LEU A 7 35.33 -4.60 -35.41
C LEU A 7 34.32 -3.61 -34.85
N LEU A 8 33.67 -2.83 -35.76
CA LEU A 8 32.62 -1.87 -35.37
C LEU A 8 31.31 -2.55 -34.96
N VAL A 9 30.96 -3.66 -35.62
CA VAL A 9 29.75 -4.43 -35.34
C VAL A 9 29.88 -5.19 -34.02
N VAL A 10 31.08 -5.69 -33.65
CA VAL A 10 31.34 -6.36 -32.38
C VAL A 10 31.33 -5.33 -31.21
N LEU A 11 31.78 -4.09 -31.44
CA LEU A 11 31.77 -3.07 -30.39
C LEU A 11 30.35 -2.54 -30.09
N VAL A 12 29.46 -2.55 -31.07
CA VAL A 12 28.04 -2.15 -30.89
C VAL A 12 27.22 -3.23 -30.17
N CYS A 13 27.60 -4.52 -30.31
CA CYS A 13 26.94 -5.61 -29.58
C CYS A 13 27.32 -5.71 -28.10
N ILE A 14 28.39 -5.05 -27.64
CA ILE A 14 28.81 -5.05 -26.22
C ILE A 14 28.14 -3.93 -25.43
N CYS A 15 27.48 -2.97 -26.09
CA CYS A 15 26.57 -2.02 -25.45
C CYS A 15 25.16 -2.60 -25.18
N SER A 16 25.03 -3.91 -25.07
CA SER A 16 23.78 -4.54 -24.66
C SER A 16 23.54 -4.28 -23.18
N VAL A 17 22.77 -3.24 -22.95
CA VAL A 17 21.68 -3.19 -21.99
C VAL A 17 22.02 -3.80 -20.64
N TRP A 18 22.74 -3.06 -19.84
CA TRP A 18 22.51 -3.11 -18.42
C TRP A 18 21.17 -2.40 -18.21
N ALA A 19 20.08 -3.12 -18.41
CA ALA A 19 18.80 -2.76 -17.84
C ALA A 19 19.00 -3.00 -16.34
N GLU A 20 19.48 -1.98 -15.66
CA GLU A 20 19.57 -1.94 -14.22
C GLU A 20 18.12 -2.18 -13.71
N ALA A 21 17.87 -3.37 -13.22
CA ALA A 21 16.57 -3.69 -12.66
C ALA A 21 16.39 -2.83 -11.43
N LYS A 22 15.59 -1.85 -11.62
CA LYS A 22 15.33 -0.82 -10.64
C LYS A 22 14.63 -1.46 -9.43
N VAL A 23 15.17 -1.23 -8.24
CA VAL A 23 14.51 -1.59 -6.99
C VAL A 23 13.07 -1.08 -7.00
N LYS A 24 12.12 -1.95 -6.66
CA LYS A 24 10.69 -1.61 -6.56
C LYS A 24 10.23 -1.74 -5.12
N LEU A 25 9.56 -0.70 -4.66
CA LEU A 25 8.86 -0.70 -3.38
C LEU A 25 7.38 -1.00 -3.62
N PRO A 26 6.71 -1.71 -2.68
CA PRO A 26 5.25 -1.81 -2.72
C PRO A 26 4.63 -0.42 -2.55
N SER A 27 3.48 -0.22 -3.16
CA SER A 27 2.85 1.11 -3.26
C SER A 27 2.51 1.76 -1.91
N VAL A 28 2.36 0.94 -0.86
CA VAL A 28 2.18 1.43 0.52
C VAL A 28 3.44 2.10 1.08
N LEU A 29 4.63 1.75 0.59
CA LEU A 29 5.91 2.37 0.96
C LEU A 29 6.26 3.50 -0.02
N SER A 30 5.52 4.58 0.04
CA SER A 30 5.63 5.72 -0.88
C SER A 30 5.66 7.05 -0.13
N ASP A 31 5.79 8.14 -0.85
CA ASP A 31 5.80 9.49 -0.31
C ASP A 31 4.58 9.73 0.60
N GLY A 32 4.79 10.43 1.69
CA GLY A 32 3.75 10.77 2.65
C GLY A 32 3.37 9.64 3.62
N MET A 33 3.98 8.45 3.53
CA MET A 33 3.64 7.31 4.40
C MET A 33 3.89 7.59 5.88
N VAL A 34 3.17 6.84 6.73
CA VAL A 34 3.45 6.77 8.17
C VAL A 34 4.00 5.38 8.50
N LEU A 35 5.15 5.33 9.17
CA LEU A 35 5.76 4.11 9.69
C LEU A 35 5.40 3.93 11.16
N GLN A 36 5.12 2.68 11.57
CA GLN A 36 4.74 2.38 12.95
C GLN A 36 5.86 2.69 13.94
N ARG A 37 5.57 3.51 14.96
CA ARG A 37 6.51 3.82 16.05
C ARG A 37 6.68 2.67 17.04
N GLU A 38 7.77 2.72 17.82
CA GLU A 38 8.02 1.86 19.00
C GLU A 38 8.06 0.36 18.72
N ARG A 39 8.18 -0.03 17.46
CA ARG A 39 8.36 -1.40 17.00
C ARG A 39 9.42 -1.45 15.90
N PRO A 40 10.09 -2.60 15.67
CA PRO A 40 10.93 -2.79 14.49
C PRO A 40 10.10 -2.52 13.23
N ILE A 41 10.68 -1.72 12.31
CA ILE A 41 10.00 -1.29 11.10
C ILE A 41 10.49 -2.14 9.93
N LYS A 42 9.59 -2.86 9.29
CA LYS A 42 9.88 -3.64 8.09
C LYS A 42 9.80 -2.75 6.86
N ILE A 43 10.88 -2.71 6.08
CA ILE A 43 10.93 -2.13 4.73
C ILE A 43 11.23 -3.29 3.78
N TRP A 44 10.49 -3.41 2.68
CA TRP A 44 10.59 -4.54 1.77
C TRP A 44 10.29 -4.14 0.33
N GLY A 45 10.65 -4.98 -0.59
CA GLY A 45 10.37 -4.78 -2.01
C GLY A 45 10.96 -5.89 -2.86
N THR A 46 11.08 -5.60 -4.15
CA THR A 46 11.69 -6.49 -5.13
C THR A 46 12.85 -5.82 -5.86
N ALA A 47 13.80 -6.62 -6.30
CA ALA A 47 14.94 -6.23 -7.13
C ALA A 47 15.42 -7.47 -7.90
N GLU A 48 16.52 -7.39 -8.64
CA GLU A 48 17.11 -8.58 -9.29
C GLU A 48 17.60 -9.58 -8.24
N PRO A 49 17.45 -10.90 -8.49
CA PRO A 49 18.00 -11.93 -7.61
C PRO A 49 19.50 -11.75 -7.37
N GLY A 50 19.89 -11.72 -6.09
CA GLY A 50 21.27 -11.53 -5.67
C GLY A 50 21.76 -10.08 -5.66
N GLU A 51 20.92 -9.10 -5.99
CA GLU A 51 21.23 -7.67 -5.89
C GLU A 51 21.38 -7.23 -4.44
N ASP A 52 22.34 -6.36 -4.18
CA ASP A 52 22.52 -5.73 -2.87
C ASP A 52 21.64 -4.48 -2.79
N VAL A 53 20.72 -4.45 -1.84
CA VAL A 53 19.81 -3.32 -1.58
C VAL A 53 20.27 -2.57 -0.34
N VAL A 54 20.45 -1.26 -0.48
CA VAL A 54 20.87 -0.34 0.59
C VAL A 54 19.74 0.60 0.93
N VAL A 55 19.17 0.46 2.12
CA VAL A 55 18.18 1.39 2.67
C VAL A 55 18.91 2.41 3.56
N THR A 56 18.80 3.70 3.24
CA THR A 56 19.31 4.76 4.10
C THR A 56 18.14 5.50 4.75
N PHE A 57 18.09 5.50 6.08
CA PHE A 57 17.08 6.21 6.84
C PHE A 57 17.71 6.89 8.07
N LYS A 58 17.37 8.17 8.29
CA LYS A 58 17.94 8.96 9.40
C LYS A 58 19.47 8.89 9.46
N ARG A 59 20.16 9.02 8.31
CA ARG A 59 21.63 8.95 8.14
C ARG A 59 22.25 7.58 8.48
N LYS A 60 21.47 6.53 8.71
CA LYS A 60 21.96 5.17 8.92
C LYS A 60 21.67 4.32 7.70
N LYS A 61 22.61 3.44 7.35
CA LYS A 61 22.50 2.49 6.24
C LYS A 61 22.19 1.10 6.78
N TYR A 62 21.29 0.43 6.08
CA TYR A 62 20.87 -0.95 6.33
C TYR A 62 20.92 -1.68 5.01
N THR A 63 21.49 -2.88 4.99
CA THR A 63 21.69 -3.64 3.77
C THR A 63 20.94 -4.96 3.81
N ALA A 64 20.43 -5.39 2.67
CA ALA A 64 19.89 -6.71 2.46
C ALA A 64 20.32 -7.21 1.09
N LYS A 65 20.40 -8.53 0.95
CA LYS A 65 20.59 -9.19 -0.34
C LYS A 65 19.25 -9.74 -0.82
N THR A 66 18.93 -9.52 -2.08
CA THR A 66 17.73 -10.03 -2.70
C THR A 66 17.81 -11.55 -2.83
N ASP A 67 16.74 -12.25 -2.48
CA ASP A 67 16.65 -13.71 -2.58
C ASP A 67 16.45 -14.18 -4.04
N GLU A 68 16.36 -15.51 -4.23
CA GLU A 68 16.19 -16.16 -5.54
C GLU A 68 14.87 -15.76 -6.23
N ASN A 69 13.87 -15.30 -5.45
CA ASN A 69 12.57 -14.85 -5.95
C ASN A 69 12.53 -13.33 -6.20
N GLY A 70 13.66 -12.65 -6.10
CA GLY A 70 13.75 -11.21 -6.26
C GLY A 70 13.18 -10.41 -5.09
N ARG A 71 13.07 -10.99 -3.88
CA ARG A 71 12.53 -10.32 -2.69
C ARG A 71 13.65 -9.90 -1.74
N TRP A 72 13.49 -8.76 -1.11
CA TRP A 72 14.39 -8.28 -0.07
C TRP A 72 13.61 -7.68 1.10
N VAL A 73 14.19 -7.72 2.27
CA VAL A 73 13.65 -7.17 3.50
C VAL A 73 14.75 -6.54 4.33
N VAL A 74 14.51 -5.33 4.80
CA VAL A 74 15.34 -4.63 5.80
C VAL A 74 14.48 -4.35 7.03
N ILE A 75 15.04 -4.58 8.21
CA ILE A 75 14.40 -4.25 9.48
C ILE A 75 15.11 -3.05 10.09
N LEU A 76 14.42 -1.92 10.17
CA LEU A 76 14.88 -0.76 10.90
C LEU A 76 14.57 -0.92 12.40
N PRO A 77 15.39 -0.38 13.30
CA PRO A 77 15.12 -0.42 14.74
C PRO A 77 13.85 0.36 15.09
N ALA A 78 13.27 0.04 16.23
CA ALA A 78 12.17 0.79 16.79
C ALA A 78 12.54 2.27 16.97
N MET A 79 11.62 3.17 16.65
CA MET A 79 11.82 4.62 16.70
C MET A 79 10.68 5.32 17.43
N LYS A 80 10.97 6.46 18.03
CA LYS A 80 9.96 7.38 18.57
C LYS A 80 9.26 8.12 17.42
N ALA A 81 8.04 8.59 17.71
CA ALA A 81 7.29 9.44 16.79
C ALA A 81 8.09 10.66 16.33
N GLY A 82 7.84 11.10 15.10
CA GLY A 82 8.46 12.28 14.50
C GLY A 82 8.41 12.28 12.97
N GLY A 83 9.09 13.24 12.38
CA GLY A 83 9.13 13.46 10.94
C GLY A 83 8.92 14.95 10.61
N PRO A 84 8.84 15.33 9.32
CA PRO A 84 9.00 14.43 8.18
C PRO A 84 10.46 13.99 7.96
N TYR A 85 10.62 12.78 7.44
CA TYR A 85 11.91 12.20 7.09
C TYR A 85 11.96 11.84 5.61
N GLU A 86 13.17 11.57 5.12
CA GLU A 86 13.44 11.01 3.81
C GLU A 86 14.15 9.66 3.96
N MET A 87 13.83 8.73 3.07
CA MET A 87 14.47 7.43 2.95
C MET A 87 14.96 7.24 1.52
N THR A 88 16.15 6.67 1.36
CA THR A 88 16.61 6.19 0.05
C THR A 88 16.72 4.68 0.07
N VAL A 89 16.33 4.05 -1.04
CA VAL A 89 16.49 2.62 -1.28
C VAL A 89 17.18 2.48 -2.63
N ASN A 90 18.48 2.21 -2.62
CA ASN A 90 19.35 2.41 -3.77
C ASN A 90 19.11 3.80 -4.39
N GLU A 91 18.62 3.87 -5.63
CA GLU A 91 18.33 5.13 -6.34
C GLU A 91 16.91 5.67 -6.08
N VAL A 92 16.03 4.89 -5.44
CA VAL A 92 14.66 5.29 -5.13
C VAL A 92 14.64 6.20 -3.90
N ILE A 93 14.02 7.37 -4.01
CA ILE A 93 13.88 8.32 -2.90
C ILE A 93 12.41 8.36 -2.50
N VAL A 94 12.13 8.16 -1.21
CA VAL A 94 10.80 8.29 -0.60
C VAL A 94 10.84 9.45 0.38
N LYS A 95 9.94 10.39 0.20
CA LYS A 95 9.92 11.68 0.93
C LYS A 95 8.72 11.80 1.87
N ASP A 96 8.81 12.79 2.75
CA ASP A 96 7.70 13.20 3.63
C ASP A 96 7.19 12.05 4.53
N ILE A 97 8.12 11.22 5.03
CA ILE A 97 7.81 10.07 5.87
C ILE A 97 7.61 10.50 7.31
N LEU A 98 6.50 10.11 7.90
CA LEU A 98 6.26 10.25 9.33
C LEU A 98 6.51 8.93 10.06
N VAL A 99 6.86 9.02 11.34
CA VAL A 99 6.86 7.88 12.28
C VAL A 99 5.78 8.18 13.33
N GLY A 100 4.80 7.31 13.45
CA GLY A 100 3.62 7.53 14.28
C GLY A 100 2.82 6.25 14.52
N ASP A 101 1.54 6.39 14.80
CA ASP A 101 0.63 5.27 14.96
C ASP A 101 -0.08 4.96 13.66
N VAL A 102 0.04 3.71 13.18
CA VAL A 102 -0.60 3.25 11.95
C VAL A 102 -1.78 2.34 12.29
N TRP A 103 -2.95 2.70 11.76
CA TRP A 103 -4.20 1.99 11.98
C TRP A 103 -4.75 1.42 10.67
N LEU A 104 -5.01 0.11 10.66
CA LEU A 104 -5.75 -0.54 9.59
C LEU A 104 -7.26 -0.46 9.90
N CYS A 105 -7.99 0.27 9.10
CA CYS A 105 -9.43 0.44 9.21
C CYS A 105 -10.11 -0.39 8.12
N SER A 106 -10.76 -1.48 8.50
CA SER A 106 -11.33 -2.46 7.58
C SER A 106 -12.79 -2.74 7.90
N GLY A 107 -13.53 -3.22 6.92
CA GLY A 107 -14.93 -3.61 7.05
C GLY A 107 -15.77 -3.26 5.83
N GLN A 108 -17.07 -3.20 6.02
CA GLN A 108 -18.01 -2.88 4.94
C GLN A 108 -18.54 -1.43 5.02
N SER A 109 -19.81 -1.20 4.71
CA SER A 109 -20.43 0.12 4.49
C SER A 109 -20.16 1.16 5.59
N ASN A 110 -20.20 0.78 6.88
CA ASN A 110 -19.95 1.73 7.97
C ASN A 110 -18.48 2.20 8.01
N MET A 111 -17.54 1.36 7.57
CA MET A 111 -16.12 1.72 7.47
C MET A 111 -15.77 2.39 6.15
N GLU A 112 -16.70 2.45 5.20
CA GLU A 112 -16.52 3.05 3.88
C GLU A 112 -17.27 4.38 3.71
N LEU A 113 -18.35 4.60 4.48
CA LEU A 113 -19.19 5.79 4.39
C LEU A 113 -18.32 7.05 4.50
N THR A 114 -18.37 7.90 3.48
CA THR A 114 -17.46 9.06 3.38
C THR A 114 -17.92 10.24 4.24
N VAL A 115 -16.97 11.12 4.57
CA VAL A 115 -17.24 12.38 5.27
C VAL A 115 -18.30 13.20 4.54
N ALA A 116 -18.23 13.29 3.21
CA ALA A 116 -19.24 13.97 2.40
C ALA A 116 -20.67 13.46 2.65
N ARG A 117 -20.84 12.16 2.84
CA ARG A 117 -22.16 11.55 3.05
C ARG A 117 -22.73 11.74 4.46
N VAL A 118 -21.90 12.12 5.42
CA VAL A 118 -22.33 12.38 6.80
C VAL A 118 -22.25 13.86 7.16
N ALA A 119 -21.83 14.72 6.23
CA ALA A 119 -21.62 16.16 6.48
C ALA A 119 -22.87 16.88 6.98
N ASP A 120 -24.05 16.50 6.50
CA ASP A 120 -25.32 17.08 6.96
C ASP A 120 -25.62 16.77 8.44
N MET A 121 -25.11 15.65 8.96
CA MET A 121 -25.32 15.22 10.34
C MET A 121 -24.29 15.85 11.30
N PHE A 122 -23.06 16.07 10.85
CA PHE A 122 -21.94 16.49 11.70
C PHE A 122 -21.48 17.94 11.43
N GLY A 123 -22.19 18.65 10.56
CA GLY A 123 -21.98 20.05 10.28
C GLY A 123 -20.70 20.38 9.54
N LYS A 124 -20.42 21.67 9.42
CA LYS A 124 -19.30 22.20 8.65
C LYS A 124 -17.93 21.91 9.28
N GLU A 125 -17.88 21.52 10.54
CA GLU A 125 -16.66 21.23 11.31
C GLU A 125 -15.86 20.07 10.70
N THR A 126 -16.53 19.14 10.01
CA THR A 126 -15.90 17.99 9.34
C THR A 126 -15.12 18.38 8.09
N VAL A 127 -15.33 19.57 7.55
CA VAL A 127 -14.86 19.97 6.22
C VAL A 127 -13.66 20.90 6.29
N VAL A 128 -13.34 21.43 7.46
CA VAL A 128 -12.36 22.53 7.62
C VAL A 128 -11.09 22.10 8.34
N TYR A 129 -11.01 20.86 8.79
CA TYR A 129 -9.84 20.39 9.53
C TYR A 129 -8.67 20.09 8.58
N GLU A 130 -7.54 20.77 8.83
CA GLU A 130 -6.28 20.55 8.10
C GLU A 130 -5.20 20.11 9.09
N ASN A 131 -4.52 18.99 8.79
CA ASN A 131 -3.43 18.51 9.61
C ASN A 131 -2.47 17.61 8.81
N SER A 132 -1.27 18.11 8.57
CA SER A 132 -0.24 17.36 7.86
C SER A 132 0.33 16.16 8.64
N MET A 133 0.02 16.03 9.94
CA MET A 133 0.43 14.89 10.76
C MET A 133 -0.58 13.73 10.71
N ILE A 134 -1.74 13.93 10.08
CA ILE A 134 -2.71 12.87 9.82
C ILE A 134 -2.60 12.50 8.35
N ARG A 135 -2.35 11.24 8.08
CA ARG A 135 -2.20 10.68 6.73
C ARG A 135 -3.23 9.58 6.49
N TYR A 136 -3.72 9.56 5.28
CA TYR A 136 -4.73 8.60 4.87
C TYR A 136 -4.35 7.97 3.53
N VAL A 137 -4.53 6.66 3.44
CA VAL A 137 -4.45 5.91 2.19
C VAL A 137 -5.62 4.95 2.11
N LYS A 138 -6.25 4.87 0.95
CA LYS A 138 -7.32 3.90 0.68
C LYS A 138 -6.79 2.81 -0.24
N THR A 139 -7.05 1.54 0.11
CA THR A 139 -6.80 0.43 -0.81
C THR A 139 -7.78 0.52 -1.97
N PRO A 140 -7.33 0.35 -3.22
CA PRO A 140 -8.23 0.27 -4.36
C PRO A 140 -9.13 -0.96 -4.24
N TYR A 141 -10.33 -0.87 -4.82
CA TYR A 141 -11.19 -2.03 -4.93
C TYR A 141 -10.57 -3.07 -5.87
N GLY A 142 -10.65 -4.32 -5.49
CA GLY A 142 -10.17 -5.43 -6.29
C GLY A 142 -10.52 -6.76 -5.65
N ASN A 143 -10.83 -7.75 -6.47
CA ASN A 143 -11.00 -9.13 -6.07
C ASN A 143 -9.83 -9.94 -6.61
N ASP A 144 -9.25 -10.76 -5.77
CA ASP A 144 -8.32 -11.78 -6.19
C ASP A 144 -8.61 -13.08 -5.45
N LEU A 145 -9.01 -14.08 -6.21
CA LEU A 145 -9.39 -15.39 -5.70
C LEU A 145 -8.26 -16.43 -5.84
N GLN A 146 -7.11 -16.01 -6.38
CA GLN A 146 -5.94 -16.87 -6.55
C GLN A 146 -5.00 -16.86 -5.36
N GLY A 147 -5.24 -15.98 -4.38
CA GLY A 147 -4.48 -15.90 -3.15
C GLY A 147 -3.96 -14.51 -2.80
N PRO A 148 -3.19 -14.39 -1.71
CA PRO A 148 -2.63 -13.13 -1.24
C PRO A 148 -1.73 -12.48 -2.29
N LYS A 149 -1.81 -11.16 -2.40
CA LYS A 149 -0.92 -10.35 -3.26
C LYS A 149 0.25 -9.79 -2.46
N GLU A 150 1.39 -9.69 -3.11
CA GLU A 150 2.59 -9.06 -2.54
C GLU A 150 2.47 -7.54 -2.47
N ASP A 151 1.70 -6.95 -3.39
CA ASP A 151 1.45 -5.51 -3.44
C ASP A 151 0.05 -5.23 -3.99
N ILE A 152 -0.50 -4.09 -3.55
CA ILE A 152 -1.75 -3.53 -4.05
C ILE A 152 -1.38 -2.22 -4.75
N SER A 153 -1.40 -2.22 -6.07
CA SER A 153 -1.04 -1.05 -6.89
C SER A 153 -1.91 0.18 -6.58
N ARG A 154 -1.35 1.38 -6.76
CA ARG A 154 -2.04 2.68 -6.66
C ARG A 154 -2.47 3.10 -5.26
N MET A 155 -1.69 2.77 -4.25
CA MET A 155 -1.87 3.35 -2.91
C MET A 155 -1.11 4.68 -2.83
N ASN A 156 -1.84 5.77 -2.63
CA ASN A 156 -1.25 7.11 -2.48
C ASN A 156 -1.63 7.67 -1.12
N TRP A 157 -0.63 7.97 -0.30
CA TRP A 157 -0.83 8.66 0.95
C TRP A 157 -1.15 10.13 0.71
N THR A 158 -2.16 10.62 1.40
CA THR A 158 -2.56 12.02 1.39
C THR A 158 -2.57 12.59 2.79
N SER A 159 -2.11 13.82 2.95
CA SER A 159 -2.28 14.55 4.22
C SER A 159 -3.72 15.04 4.34
N LEU A 160 -4.21 15.11 5.58
CA LEU A 160 -5.54 15.60 5.85
C LEU A 160 -5.62 17.09 5.52
N ASN A 161 -6.49 17.44 4.57
CA ASN A 161 -6.84 18.80 4.20
C ASN A 161 -8.31 18.86 3.73
N PRO A 162 -8.93 20.05 3.65
CA PRO A 162 -10.34 20.20 3.29
C PRO A 162 -10.73 19.63 1.93
N GLU A 163 -9.82 19.65 0.95
CA GLU A 163 -10.12 19.20 -0.42
C GLU A 163 -10.32 17.68 -0.48
N VAL A 164 -9.47 16.93 0.23
CA VAL A 164 -9.49 15.46 0.19
C VAL A 164 -10.34 14.85 1.31
N ALA A 165 -10.55 15.56 2.42
CA ALA A 165 -11.28 15.07 3.59
C ALA A 165 -12.68 14.54 3.26
N GLN A 166 -13.35 15.17 2.30
CA GLN A 166 -14.69 14.76 1.83
C GLN A 166 -14.73 13.31 1.32
N SER A 167 -13.64 12.84 0.75
CA SER A 167 -13.52 11.50 0.18
C SER A 167 -13.08 10.44 1.19
N TYR A 168 -12.61 10.84 2.38
CA TYR A 168 -12.18 9.91 3.41
C TYR A 168 -13.38 9.21 4.04
N ALA A 169 -13.17 7.98 4.50
CA ALA A 169 -14.17 7.30 5.31
C ALA A 169 -14.37 8.06 6.63
N ALA A 170 -15.63 8.34 6.99
CA ALA A 170 -15.96 9.23 8.11
C ALA A 170 -15.47 8.69 9.47
N LEU A 171 -15.68 7.40 9.74
CA LEU A 171 -15.27 6.81 11.01
C LEU A 171 -13.75 6.87 11.21
N PRO A 172 -12.91 6.41 10.28
CA PRO A 172 -11.46 6.58 10.37
C PRO A 172 -11.01 8.06 10.42
N TYR A 173 -11.71 8.95 9.74
CA TYR A 173 -11.42 10.38 9.77
C TYR A 173 -11.57 10.97 11.18
N PHE A 174 -12.71 10.80 11.82
CA PHE A 174 -12.95 11.29 13.18
C PHE A 174 -12.02 10.62 14.17
N PHE A 175 -11.84 9.31 14.06
CA PHE A 175 -10.91 8.57 14.91
C PHE A 175 -9.48 9.12 14.83
N ALA A 176 -8.97 9.39 13.62
CA ALA A 176 -7.62 9.92 13.45
C ALA A 176 -7.44 11.31 14.07
N ILE A 177 -8.46 12.17 13.96
CA ILE A 177 -8.46 13.50 14.56
C ILE A 177 -8.39 13.41 16.09
N GLU A 178 -9.24 12.58 16.70
CA GLU A 178 -9.24 12.40 18.16
C GLU A 178 -7.93 11.79 18.64
N MET A 179 -7.43 10.75 17.98
CA MET A 179 -6.13 10.14 18.31
C MET A 179 -4.99 11.15 18.27
N TYR A 180 -4.96 11.99 17.23
CA TYR A 180 -3.94 13.04 17.14
C TYR A 180 -4.13 14.11 18.22
N ASN A 181 -5.36 14.50 18.50
CA ASN A 181 -5.66 15.52 19.51
C ASN A 181 -5.22 15.08 20.92
N GLU A 182 -5.42 13.83 21.25
CA GLU A 182 -5.04 13.26 22.55
C GLU A 182 -3.53 13.01 22.66
N THR A 183 -2.92 12.47 21.60
CA THR A 183 -1.53 11.98 21.70
C THR A 183 -0.48 12.94 21.15
N LYS A 184 -0.87 13.84 20.22
CA LYS A 184 0.03 14.68 19.39
C LYS A 184 1.06 13.87 18.61
N VAL A 185 0.77 12.59 18.39
CA VAL A 185 1.59 11.66 17.59
C VAL A 185 1.04 11.61 16.17
N PRO A 186 1.89 11.59 15.11
CA PRO A 186 1.42 11.39 13.75
C PRO A 186 0.54 10.14 13.63
N VAL A 187 -0.55 10.23 12.85
CA VAL A 187 -1.51 9.14 12.64
C VAL A 187 -1.56 8.78 11.17
N GLY A 188 -1.36 7.51 10.87
CA GLY A 188 -1.54 6.94 9.54
C GLY A 188 -2.77 6.03 9.49
N ILE A 189 -3.69 6.30 8.59
CA ILE A 189 -4.87 5.47 8.35
C ILE A 189 -4.68 4.72 7.03
N ILE A 190 -4.73 3.39 7.11
CA ILE A 190 -4.87 2.51 5.95
C ILE A 190 -6.31 2.04 5.93
N ASN A 191 -7.12 2.59 5.03
CA ASN A 191 -8.52 2.19 4.89
C ASN A 191 -8.66 1.09 3.85
N SER A 192 -9.12 -0.08 4.29
CA SER A 192 -9.43 -1.23 3.46
C SER A 192 -10.87 -1.65 3.74
N SER A 193 -11.81 -0.99 3.09
CA SER A 193 -13.24 -1.21 3.30
C SER A 193 -13.98 -1.32 1.98
N TRP A 194 -15.05 -2.14 1.97
CA TRP A 194 -15.90 -2.34 0.78
C TRP A 194 -17.34 -2.60 1.20
N GLY A 195 -18.20 -1.63 0.92
CA GLY A 195 -19.64 -1.73 1.23
C GLY A 195 -20.30 -2.90 0.50
N GLY A 196 -21.19 -3.59 1.22
CA GLY A 196 -21.89 -4.77 0.69
C GLY A 196 -21.08 -6.05 0.69
N SER A 197 -19.82 -6.04 1.11
CA SER A 197 -19.03 -7.28 1.26
C SER A 197 -19.54 -8.14 2.41
N SER A 198 -19.52 -9.46 2.23
CA SER A 198 -19.78 -10.42 3.31
C SER A 198 -18.55 -10.59 4.19
N ILE A 199 -18.71 -11.13 5.39
CA ILE A 199 -17.59 -11.35 6.32
C ILE A 199 -16.56 -12.33 5.73
N GLU A 200 -17.01 -13.31 4.98
CA GLU A 200 -16.18 -14.34 4.38
C GLU A 200 -15.20 -13.76 3.35
N ALA A 201 -15.55 -12.62 2.71
CA ALA A 201 -14.68 -11.92 1.78
C ALA A 201 -13.42 -11.33 2.46
N TRP A 202 -13.42 -11.25 3.80
CA TRP A 202 -12.32 -10.74 4.63
C TRP A 202 -11.55 -11.84 5.34
N MET A 203 -11.93 -13.11 5.12
CA MET A 203 -11.28 -14.26 5.73
C MET A 203 -10.21 -14.86 4.79
N SER A 204 -9.10 -15.29 5.37
CA SER A 204 -8.13 -16.11 4.64
C SER A 204 -8.68 -17.49 4.29
N GLU A 205 -8.09 -18.13 3.31
CA GLU A 205 -8.47 -19.51 2.96
C GLU A 205 -8.35 -20.46 4.15
N ASP A 206 -7.29 -20.33 4.96
CA ASP A 206 -7.10 -21.13 6.17
C ASP A 206 -8.24 -20.93 7.16
N ALA A 207 -8.68 -19.68 7.37
CA ALA A 207 -9.81 -19.37 8.26
C ALA A 207 -11.15 -19.91 7.71
N LEU A 208 -11.31 -19.97 6.37
CA LEU A 208 -12.50 -20.54 5.73
C LEU A 208 -12.58 -22.05 5.79
N GLN A 209 -11.51 -22.77 6.16
CA GLN A 209 -11.54 -24.25 6.30
C GLN A 209 -12.61 -24.73 7.28
N GLU A 210 -12.91 -23.93 8.31
CA GLU A 210 -13.98 -24.23 9.26
C GLU A 210 -15.39 -24.01 8.68
N PHE A 211 -15.49 -23.40 7.48
CA PHE A 211 -16.74 -23.05 6.80
C PHE A 211 -16.83 -23.69 5.40
N PRO A 212 -16.98 -25.01 5.30
CA PRO A 212 -16.89 -25.73 4.02
C PRO A 212 -17.94 -25.36 2.98
N LYS A 213 -19.08 -24.76 3.40
CA LYS A 213 -20.07 -24.21 2.49
C LYS A 213 -19.49 -23.02 1.72
N ASN A 214 -18.85 -22.08 2.41
CA ASN A 214 -18.27 -20.88 1.83
C ASN A 214 -17.09 -21.21 0.90
N LEU A 215 -16.27 -22.21 1.25
CA LEU A 215 -15.23 -22.72 0.36
C LEU A 215 -15.81 -23.25 -0.96
N ARG A 216 -16.90 -24.06 -0.90
CA ARG A 216 -17.56 -24.55 -2.12
C ARG A 216 -18.15 -23.43 -2.97
N GLU A 217 -18.75 -22.43 -2.37
CA GLU A 217 -19.28 -21.26 -3.07
C GLU A 217 -18.15 -20.49 -3.78
N ARG A 218 -17.00 -20.29 -3.11
CA ARG A 218 -15.80 -19.72 -3.73
C ARG A 218 -15.32 -20.55 -4.93
N ASP A 219 -15.24 -21.87 -4.78
CA ASP A 219 -14.76 -22.76 -5.84
C ASP A 219 -15.69 -22.76 -7.06
N ILE A 220 -17.01 -22.68 -6.83
CA ILE A 220 -18.01 -22.50 -7.87
C ILE A 220 -17.80 -21.16 -8.56
N TYR A 221 -17.64 -20.08 -7.80
CA TYR A 221 -17.40 -18.75 -8.36
C TYR A 221 -16.12 -18.71 -9.21
N ASN A 222 -15.02 -19.29 -8.73
CA ASN A 222 -13.76 -19.41 -9.44
C ASN A 222 -13.93 -20.19 -10.75
N SER A 223 -14.68 -21.28 -10.75
CA SER A 223 -14.95 -22.06 -11.96
C SER A 223 -15.78 -21.29 -12.98
N CYS A 224 -16.74 -20.48 -12.52
CA CYS A 224 -17.54 -19.62 -13.39
C CYS A 224 -16.73 -18.50 -14.03
N LEU A 225 -15.78 -17.92 -13.30
CA LEU A 225 -14.90 -16.86 -13.85
C LEU A 225 -13.97 -17.35 -14.95
N LEU A 226 -13.64 -18.64 -14.98
CA LEU A 226 -12.86 -19.24 -16.07
C LEU A 226 -13.66 -19.30 -17.38
N TYR A 227 -14.98 -19.25 -17.34
CA TYR A 227 -15.88 -19.39 -18.49
C TYR A 227 -16.59 -18.10 -18.89
N THR A 228 -16.69 -17.12 -18.02
CA THR A 228 -17.42 -15.86 -18.29
C THR A 228 -16.64 -14.67 -17.78
N SER A 229 -16.09 -13.88 -18.70
CA SER A 229 -15.65 -12.54 -18.36
C SER A 229 -16.83 -11.59 -18.56
N PRO A 230 -17.66 -11.38 -17.53
CA PRO A 230 -18.11 -10.03 -17.22
C PRO A 230 -18.07 -9.74 -15.72
N SER A 231 -17.81 -8.46 -15.42
CA SER A 231 -17.77 -7.91 -14.07
C SER A 231 -19.11 -8.16 -13.34
N PRO A 232 -19.08 -8.48 -12.03
CA PRO A 232 -20.30 -8.55 -11.20
C PRO A 232 -21.16 -7.28 -11.14
N ARG A 233 -20.68 -6.16 -11.73
CA ARG A 233 -21.44 -4.90 -11.82
C ARG A 233 -22.57 -4.92 -12.84
N ASP A 234 -22.57 -5.88 -13.76
CA ASP A 234 -23.57 -5.90 -14.84
C ASP A 234 -24.84 -6.64 -14.47
N SER A 235 -24.94 -7.22 -13.28
CA SER A 235 -26.11 -7.97 -12.81
C SER A 235 -27.05 -7.21 -11.85
N THR A 236 -26.81 -5.92 -11.59
CA THR A 236 -27.64 -5.13 -10.66
C THR A 236 -28.40 -3.98 -11.34
N SER A 237 -28.61 -4.03 -12.65
CA SER A 237 -29.51 -3.12 -13.35
C SER A 237 -30.69 -3.89 -13.93
N SER A 238 -31.65 -4.20 -13.08
CA SER A 238 -33.03 -4.47 -13.45
C SER A 238 -33.97 -4.10 -12.29
#